data_e2290e0439deaf0905b44b75ac623cb0
#
_entry.id   e2290e0439deaf0905b44b75ac623cb0
#
_cell.length_a   1.000
_cell.length_b   1.000
_cell.length_c   1.000
_cell.angle_alpha   90.00
_cell.angle_beta   90.00
_cell.angle_gamma   90.00
#
_symmetry.space_group_name_H-M   'P 1'
#
loop_
_entity.id
_entity.type
_entity.pdbx_description
1 polymer ?
#
loop_
_entity_poly.entity_id
_entity_poly.type
_entity_poly.pdbx_seq_one_letter_code
_entity_poly.pdbx_strand_id
1 'polypeptide(L)'
;MTNSINTDDVIFNFFKQICDEKDDKKCIELGNNWINAMEKNLKNMEANLEDEDKAKHKNDIQKNREHLNGLKNKNSSEWREYATKCMIEIIENKKQI
;
A
#
# COMPACT_ATOMS: atom_id res chain seq x y z
N MET A 1 12.25 9.98 24.34
CA MET A 1 10.89 9.65 23.95
C MET A 1 10.81 9.54 22.43
N THR A 2 10.60 8.38 21.98
CA THR A 2 10.57 8.14 20.56
C THR A 2 9.14 8.23 20.06
N ASN A 3 8.90 9.24 19.29
CA ASN A 3 7.67 9.33 18.52
C ASN A 3 7.84 8.55 17.23
N SER A 4 8.15 7.27 17.34
CA SER A 4 8.16 6.44 16.14
C SER A 4 6.72 6.25 15.73
N ILE A 5 6.35 6.94 14.66
CA ILE A 5 5.09 6.71 14.01
C ILE A 5 5.16 5.29 13.45
N ASN A 6 4.32 4.42 13.97
CA ASN A 6 4.22 3.06 13.46
C ASN A 6 3.77 3.12 12.01
N THR A 7 4.53 2.51 11.12
CA THR A 7 4.19 2.46 9.69
C THR A 7 2.78 1.91 9.47
N ASP A 8 2.39 0.90 10.24
CA ASP A 8 1.06 0.31 10.16
C ASP A 8 -0.04 1.33 10.48
N ASP A 9 0.20 2.22 11.43
CA ASP A 9 -0.79 3.26 11.79
C ASP A 9 -0.95 4.27 10.65
N VAL A 10 0.13 4.64 9.98
CA VAL A 10 0.08 5.53 8.83
C VAL A 10 -0.71 4.89 7.69
N ILE A 11 -0.44 3.64 7.39
CA ILE A 11 -1.12 2.88 6.34
C ILE A 11 -2.60 2.71 6.70
N PHE A 12 -2.90 2.36 7.94
CA PHE A 12 -4.26 2.20 8.42
C PHE A 12 -5.06 3.49 8.24
N ASN A 13 -4.50 4.62 8.67
CA ASN A 13 -5.16 5.92 8.53
C ASN A 13 -5.39 6.29 7.08
N PHE A 14 -4.48 5.96 6.19
CA PHE A 14 -4.62 6.22 4.76
C PHE A 14 -5.80 5.43 4.18
N PHE A 15 -5.88 4.14 4.48
CA PHE A 15 -6.99 3.31 4.01
C PHE A 15 -8.30 3.72 4.64
N LYS A 16 -8.29 4.18 5.89
CA LYS A 16 -9.47 4.73 6.53
C LYS A 16 -10.00 5.93 5.77
N GLN A 17 -9.11 6.82 5.30
CA GLN A 17 -9.51 7.96 4.49
C GLN A 17 -10.18 7.53 3.19
N ILE A 18 -9.69 6.47 2.55
CA ILE A 18 -10.31 5.92 1.35
C ILE A 18 -11.73 5.43 1.65
N CYS A 19 -11.91 4.71 2.75
CA CYS A 19 -13.21 4.20 3.15
C CYS A 19 -14.20 5.31 3.52
N ASP A 20 -13.71 6.36 4.17
CA ASP A 20 -14.55 7.45 4.66
C ASP A 20 -14.86 8.48 3.58
N GLU A 21 -14.14 8.50 2.47
CA GLU A 21 -14.37 9.45 1.39
C GLU A 21 -15.67 9.13 0.65
N LYS A 22 -16.59 10.06 0.68
CA LYS A 22 -17.92 9.90 0.06
C LYS A 22 -17.91 10.22 -1.42
N ASP A 23 -16.97 11.06 -1.86
CA ASP A 23 -16.83 11.41 -3.27
C ASP A 23 -16.06 10.33 -3.99
N ASP A 24 -16.69 9.70 -4.99
CA ASP A 24 -16.08 8.58 -5.72
C ASP A 24 -14.80 8.98 -6.43
N LYS A 25 -14.76 10.18 -7.01
CA LYS A 25 -13.55 10.66 -7.70
C LYS A 25 -12.39 10.84 -6.73
N LYS A 26 -12.65 11.42 -5.57
CA LYS A 26 -11.63 11.62 -4.54
C LYS A 26 -11.15 10.29 -3.97
N CYS A 27 -12.05 9.33 -3.81
CA CYS A 27 -11.69 7.99 -3.37
C CYS A 27 -10.69 7.35 -4.35
N ILE A 28 -10.95 7.45 -5.64
CA ILE A 28 -10.06 6.93 -6.69
C ILE A 28 -8.74 7.68 -6.70
N GLU A 29 -8.75 9.01 -6.51
CA GLU A 29 -7.52 9.79 -6.41
C GLU A 29 -6.65 9.34 -5.25
N LEU A 30 -7.24 9.09 -4.08
CA LEU A 30 -6.52 8.57 -2.93
C LEU A 30 -5.88 7.22 -3.24
N GLY A 31 -6.64 6.34 -3.90
CA GLY A 31 -6.12 5.05 -4.34
C GLY A 31 -4.94 5.19 -5.31
N ASN A 32 -5.06 6.06 -6.29
CA ASN A 32 -3.98 6.32 -7.25
C ASN A 32 -2.75 6.93 -6.58
N ASN A 33 -2.94 7.78 -5.59
CA ASN A 33 -1.83 8.34 -4.81
C ASN A 33 -1.09 7.23 -4.06
N TRP A 34 -1.82 6.26 -3.52
CA TRP A 34 -1.23 5.09 -2.88
C TRP A 34 -0.36 4.30 -3.86
N ILE A 35 -0.90 4.03 -5.06
CA ILE A 35 -0.17 3.30 -6.10
C ILE A 35 1.12 4.04 -6.45
N ASN A 36 1.04 5.34 -6.68
CA ASN A 36 2.21 6.15 -7.06
C ASN A 36 3.28 6.15 -5.96
N ALA A 37 2.86 6.25 -4.71
CA ALA A 37 3.78 6.20 -3.57
C ALA A 37 4.47 4.84 -3.47
N MET A 38 3.73 3.75 -3.66
CA MET A 38 4.28 2.40 -3.60
C MET A 38 5.22 2.12 -4.77
N GLU A 39 4.89 2.57 -5.98
CA GLU A 39 5.78 2.43 -7.13
C GLU A 39 7.10 3.17 -6.90
N LYS A 40 7.03 4.37 -6.33
CA LYS A 40 8.22 5.13 -5.99
C LYS A 40 9.07 4.41 -4.96
N ASN A 41 8.45 3.84 -3.94
CA ASN A 41 9.14 3.06 -2.91
C ASN A 41 9.84 1.83 -3.51
N LEU A 42 9.19 1.13 -4.43
CA LEU A 42 9.79 -0.01 -5.10
C LEU A 42 11.01 0.39 -5.91
N LYS A 43 10.93 1.50 -6.65
CA LYS A 43 12.06 2.00 -7.42
C LYS A 43 13.24 2.38 -6.52
N ASN A 44 12.97 3.04 -5.40
CA ASN A 44 13.99 3.41 -4.44
C ASN A 44 14.65 2.18 -3.82
N MET A 45 13.85 1.19 -3.45
CA MET A 45 14.33 -0.06 -2.89
C MET A 45 15.25 -0.76 -3.89
N GLU A 46 14.81 -0.89 -5.13
CA GLU A 46 15.57 -1.54 -6.19
C GLU A 46 16.89 -0.82 -6.48
N ALA A 47 16.86 0.53 -6.49
CA ALA A 47 18.05 1.33 -6.72
C ALA A 47 19.09 1.22 -5.61
N ASN A 48 18.64 0.93 -4.37
CA ASN A 48 19.52 0.80 -3.21
C ASN A 48 20.03 -0.62 -2.96
N LEU A 49 19.50 -1.61 -3.67
CA LEU A 49 19.95 -2.99 -3.54
C LEU A 49 21.26 -3.21 -4.31
N GLU A 50 22.16 -3.97 -3.73
CA GLU A 50 23.35 -4.46 -4.43
C GLU A 50 22.93 -5.54 -5.42
N ASP A 51 23.80 -5.82 -6.42
CA ASP A 51 23.49 -6.74 -7.50
C ASP A 51 23.06 -8.13 -7.01
N GLU A 52 23.72 -8.64 -5.98
CA GLU A 52 23.37 -9.93 -5.38
C GLU A 52 21.98 -9.91 -4.79
N ASP A 53 21.63 -8.82 -4.09
CA ASP A 53 20.33 -8.65 -3.46
C ASP A 53 19.23 -8.40 -4.49
N LYS A 54 19.54 -7.72 -5.59
CA LYS A 54 18.59 -7.54 -6.69
C LYS A 54 18.13 -8.87 -7.26
N ALA A 55 19.07 -9.78 -7.49
CA ALA A 55 18.76 -11.12 -7.99
C ALA A 55 17.90 -11.90 -7.00
N LYS A 56 18.22 -11.77 -5.71
CA LYS A 56 17.54 -12.46 -4.62
C LYS A 56 16.10 -12.01 -4.44
N HIS A 57 15.84 -10.70 -4.60
CA HIS A 57 14.53 -10.10 -4.38
C HIS A 57 13.75 -9.81 -5.67
N LYS A 58 14.28 -10.21 -6.81
CA LYS A 58 13.67 -9.95 -8.11
C LYS A 58 12.23 -10.41 -8.19
N ASN A 59 11.95 -11.61 -7.71
CA ASN A 59 10.60 -12.18 -7.76
C ASN A 59 9.63 -11.40 -6.86
N ASP A 60 10.10 -11.01 -5.67
CA ASP A 60 9.28 -10.25 -4.72
C ASP A 60 8.93 -8.87 -5.27
N ILE A 61 9.90 -8.19 -5.86
CA ILE A 61 9.70 -6.90 -6.48
C ILE A 61 8.71 -7.01 -7.64
N GLN A 62 8.86 -8.04 -8.47
CA GLN A 62 7.97 -8.28 -9.60
C GLN A 62 6.54 -8.53 -9.14
N LYS A 63 6.35 -9.35 -8.10
CA LYS A 63 5.02 -9.61 -7.54
C LYS A 63 4.37 -8.34 -7.02
N ASN A 64 5.14 -7.48 -6.36
CA ASN A 64 4.63 -6.22 -5.86
C ASN A 64 4.21 -5.29 -7.00
N ARG A 65 4.98 -5.23 -8.08
CA ARG A 65 4.62 -4.46 -9.27
C ARG A 65 3.34 -4.96 -9.92
N GLU A 66 3.19 -6.27 -10.04
CA GLU A 66 1.98 -6.88 -10.60
C GLU A 66 0.77 -6.56 -9.73
N HIS A 67 0.93 -6.63 -8.42
CA HIS A 67 -0.12 -6.28 -7.49
C HIS A 67 -0.56 -4.81 -7.67
N LEU A 68 0.39 -3.89 -7.74
CA LEU A 68 0.10 -2.48 -7.95
C LEU A 68 -0.59 -2.23 -9.29
N ASN A 69 -0.15 -2.92 -10.33
CA ASN A 69 -0.80 -2.81 -11.65
C ASN A 69 -2.26 -3.25 -11.59
N GLY A 70 -2.56 -4.29 -10.80
CA GLY A 70 -3.92 -4.76 -10.61
C GLY A 70 -4.81 -3.76 -9.89
N LEU A 71 -4.24 -2.83 -9.14
CA LEU A 71 -5.00 -1.80 -8.44
C LEU A 71 -5.35 -0.59 -9.31
N LYS A 72 -4.70 -0.42 -10.45
CA LYS A 72 -4.82 0.81 -11.26
C LYS A 72 -6.20 1.05 -11.85
N ASN A 73 -6.99 0.01 -12.03
CA ASN A 73 -8.29 0.12 -12.67
C ASN A 73 -9.47 -0.07 -11.71
N LYS A 74 -9.22 0.04 -10.42
CA LYS A 74 -10.29 -0.10 -9.43
C LYS A 74 -11.21 1.11 -9.43
N ASN A 75 -12.52 0.86 -9.33
CA ASN A 75 -13.49 1.92 -9.08
C ASN A 75 -13.53 2.24 -7.58
N SER A 76 -14.34 3.23 -7.18
CA SER A 76 -14.43 3.65 -5.78
C SER A 76 -14.90 2.53 -4.84
N SER A 77 -15.87 1.75 -5.27
CA SER A 77 -16.39 0.62 -4.49
C SER A 77 -15.29 -0.42 -4.25
N GLU A 78 -14.54 -0.76 -5.29
CA GLU A 78 -13.43 -1.70 -5.20
C GLU A 78 -12.29 -1.17 -4.31
N TRP A 79 -11.99 0.12 -4.39
CA TRP A 79 -11.00 0.74 -3.52
C TRP A 79 -11.40 0.68 -2.05
N ARG A 80 -12.68 0.95 -1.75
CA ARG A 80 -13.19 0.87 -0.38
C ARG A 80 -13.13 -0.55 0.16
N GLU A 81 -13.47 -1.53 -0.66
CA GLU A 81 -13.37 -2.94 -0.29
C GLU A 81 -11.93 -3.35 -0.02
N TYR A 82 -11.02 -2.98 -0.91
CA TYR A 82 -9.58 -3.25 -0.75
C TYR A 82 -9.04 -2.61 0.53
N ALA A 83 -9.37 -1.34 0.75
CA ALA A 83 -8.93 -0.61 1.95
C ALA A 83 -9.46 -1.27 3.22
N THR A 84 -10.72 -1.71 3.22
CA THR A 84 -11.32 -2.41 4.36
C THR A 84 -10.57 -3.70 4.66
N LYS A 85 -10.26 -4.50 3.66
CA LYS A 85 -9.48 -5.73 3.82
C LYS A 85 -8.10 -5.46 4.41
N CYS A 86 -7.42 -4.43 3.91
CA CYS A 86 -6.09 -4.07 4.42
C CYS A 86 -6.14 -3.62 5.88
N MET A 87 -7.15 -2.86 6.26
CA MET A 87 -7.34 -2.44 7.65
C MET A 87 -7.58 -3.63 8.58
N ILE A 88 -8.40 -4.58 8.14
CA ILE A 88 -8.68 -5.80 8.91
C ILE A 88 -7.40 -6.60 9.11
N GLU A 89 -6.59 -6.77 8.07
CA GLU A 89 -5.32 -7.48 8.16
C GLU A 89 -4.37 -6.82 9.16
N ILE A 90 -4.28 -5.50 9.15
CA ILE A 90 -3.44 -4.76 10.10
C ILE A 90 -3.91 -5.01 11.53
N ILE A 91 -5.21 -4.95 11.77
CA ILE A 91 -5.79 -5.20 13.10
C ILE A 91 -5.50 -6.63 13.55
N GLU A 92 -5.70 -7.60 12.70
CA GLU A 92 -5.46 -9.01 13.02
C GLU A 92 -3.99 -9.26 13.33
N ASN A 93 -3.08 -8.67 12.57
CA ASN A 93 -1.65 -8.80 12.82
C ASN A 93 -1.26 -8.23 14.19
N LYS A 94 -1.86 -7.11 14.60
CA LYS A 94 -1.61 -6.54 15.92
C LYS A 94 -2.11 -7.44 17.05
N LYS A 95 -3.18 -8.18 16.82
CA LYS A 95 -3.74 -9.10 17.83
C LYS A 95 -2.88 -10.34 18.05
N GLN A 96 -2.05 -10.70 17.09
CA GLN A 96 -1.20 -11.89 17.15
C GLN A 96 0.10 -11.64 17.93
N ILE A 97 0.35 -10.43 18.34
CA ILE A 97 1.54 -10.07 19.13
C ILE A 97 1.19 -10.10 20.66
#